data_9b509b671349272c830624d4450c55f6
#
_entry.id   9b509b671349272c830624d4450c55f6
#
_cell.length_a   1.000
_cell.length_b   1.000
_cell.length_c   1.000
_cell.angle_alpha   90.00
_cell.angle_beta   90.00
_cell.angle_gamma   90.00
#
_symmetry.space_group_name_H-M   'P 1'
#
loop_
_entity.id
_entity.type
_entity.pdbx_description
1 polymer ?
#
loop_
_entity_poly.entity_id
_entity_poly.type
_entity_poly.pdbx_seq_one_letter_code
_entity_poly.pdbx_strand_id
1 'polypeptide(L)'
;MIYINDLTFEEMKEYIKKIGEKPFRAEQLFRFFNSEKKLNLNESSNLPKSLRDLDVSKIKIHKIFNSELDETKKFLFSLDDGNLIEGVLMKYKYGYAQCISTQVGCRMNCSFCASTKKGLVRNLRPSEMLGQIYQVEIGRAHV
;
A
#
# COMPACT_ATOMS: atom_id res chain seq x y z
N MET A 1 -9.25 5.46 -14.52
CA MET A 1 -9.21 4.10 -13.90
C MET A 1 -9.36 4.23 -12.39
N ILE A 2 -10.28 3.48 -11.81
CA ILE A 2 -10.50 3.46 -10.36
C ILE A 2 -9.94 2.17 -9.79
N TYR A 3 -9.05 2.29 -8.82
CA TYR A 3 -8.59 1.13 -8.05
C TYR A 3 -9.46 1.00 -6.82
N ILE A 4 -10.08 -0.16 -6.67
CA ILE A 4 -11.09 -0.39 -5.63
C ILE A 4 -10.51 -0.22 -4.21
N ASN A 5 -9.24 -0.54 -3.99
CA ASN A 5 -8.62 -0.40 -2.69
C ASN A 5 -8.14 1.04 -2.36
N ASP A 6 -8.34 2.00 -3.26
CA ASP A 6 -8.10 3.42 -2.98
C ASP A 6 -9.32 4.08 -2.31
N LEU A 7 -10.47 3.43 -2.31
CA LEU A 7 -11.72 4.01 -1.85
C LEU A 7 -11.85 3.96 -0.34
N THR A 8 -12.44 5.01 0.26
CA THR A 8 -12.88 4.98 1.64
C THR A 8 -14.07 4.02 1.76
N PHE A 9 -14.46 3.69 3.00
CA PHE A 9 -15.61 2.80 3.20
C PHE A 9 -16.89 3.39 2.59
N GLU A 10 -17.10 4.68 2.75
CA GLU A 10 -18.27 5.35 2.16
C GLU A 10 -18.25 5.33 0.63
N GLU A 11 -17.09 5.60 0.05
CA GLU A 11 -16.91 5.54 -1.41
C GLU A 11 -17.09 4.11 -1.92
N MET A 12 -16.62 3.13 -1.16
CA MET A 12 -16.79 1.70 -1.49
C MET A 12 -18.27 1.33 -1.53
N LYS A 13 -19.05 1.79 -0.54
CA LYS A 13 -20.50 1.55 -0.51
C LYS A 13 -21.21 2.13 -1.72
N GLU A 14 -20.86 3.34 -2.10
CA GLU A 14 -21.45 3.99 -3.27
C GLU A 14 -21.08 3.26 -4.57
N TYR A 15 -19.82 2.85 -4.69
CA TYR A 15 -19.34 2.11 -5.85
C TYR A 15 -20.07 0.77 -6.01
N ILE A 16 -20.20 0.02 -4.92
CA ILE A 16 -20.87 -1.29 -4.91
C ILE A 16 -22.35 -1.13 -5.31
N LYS A 17 -23.01 -0.09 -4.80
CA LYS A 17 -24.38 0.23 -5.17
C LYS A 17 -24.51 0.56 -6.67
N LYS A 18 -23.56 1.34 -7.18
CA LYS A 18 -23.54 1.77 -8.57
C LYS A 18 -23.42 0.61 -9.55
N ILE A 19 -22.64 -0.40 -9.21
CA ILE A 19 -22.45 -1.58 -10.07
C ILE A 19 -23.52 -2.66 -9.84
N GLY A 20 -24.50 -2.39 -8.97
CA GLY A 20 -25.64 -3.28 -8.76
C GLY A 20 -25.39 -4.46 -7.82
N GLU A 21 -24.31 -4.43 -7.05
CA GLU A 21 -24.01 -5.48 -6.08
C GLU A 21 -24.66 -5.19 -4.72
N LYS A 22 -24.76 -6.23 -3.90
CA LYS A 22 -25.38 -6.13 -2.58
C LYS A 22 -24.53 -5.28 -1.63
N PRO A 23 -25.15 -4.46 -0.75
CA PRO A 23 -24.41 -3.54 0.13
C PRO A 23 -23.35 -4.20 1.03
N PHE A 24 -23.56 -5.42 1.50
CA PHE A 24 -22.61 -6.08 2.38
C PHE A 24 -21.27 -6.40 1.69
N ARG A 25 -21.25 -6.35 0.35
CA ARG A 25 -20.02 -6.56 -0.40
C ARG A 25 -19.00 -5.44 -0.17
N ALA A 26 -19.48 -4.22 0.11
CA ALA A 26 -18.59 -3.11 0.45
C ALA A 26 -17.82 -3.39 1.74
N GLU A 27 -18.49 -3.86 2.78
CA GLU A 27 -17.83 -4.24 4.02
C GLU A 27 -16.86 -5.40 3.83
N GLN A 28 -17.27 -6.40 3.06
CA GLN A 28 -16.43 -7.56 2.76
C GLN A 28 -15.13 -7.14 2.06
N LEU A 29 -15.23 -6.30 1.04
CA LEU A 29 -14.06 -5.82 0.30
C LEU A 29 -13.17 -4.92 1.17
N PHE A 30 -13.76 -4.01 1.92
CA PHE A 30 -13.01 -3.11 2.78
C PHE A 30 -12.21 -3.89 3.83
N ARG A 31 -12.80 -4.90 4.43
CA ARG A 31 -12.11 -5.80 5.36
C ARG A 31 -10.99 -6.58 4.69
N PHE A 32 -11.25 -7.06 3.49
CA PHE A 32 -10.27 -7.84 2.73
C PHE A 32 -8.98 -7.04 2.52
N PHE A 33 -9.10 -5.78 2.14
CA PHE A 33 -7.93 -4.93 1.89
C PHE A 33 -7.29 -4.40 3.17
N ASN A 34 -8.07 -4.02 4.16
CA ASN A 34 -7.57 -3.24 5.30
C ASN A 34 -7.44 -4.04 6.60
N SER A 35 -8.22 -5.08 6.81
CA SER A 35 -8.09 -5.96 7.99
C SER A 35 -7.29 -7.20 7.67
N GLU A 36 -7.60 -7.89 6.58
CA GLU A 36 -6.86 -9.06 6.14
C GLU A 36 -5.59 -8.70 5.37
N LYS A 37 -5.49 -7.45 4.89
CA LYS A 37 -4.31 -6.88 4.21
C LYS A 37 -3.91 -7.66 2.96
N LYS A 38 -4.90 -8.18 2.25
CA LYS A 38 -4.72 -8.95 1.01
C LYS A 38 -4.97 -8.06 -0.19
N LEU A 39 -4.35 -8.39 -1.32
CA LEU A 39 -4.49 -7.64 -2.57
C LEU A 39 -5.05 -8.50 -3.71
N ASN A 40 -4.95 -9.81 -3.62
CA ASN A 40 -5.43 -10.70 -4.66
C ASN A 40 -6.87 -11.14 -4.38
N LEU A 41 -7.82 -10.57 -5.10
CA LEU A 41 -9.25 -10.87 -4.93
C LEU A 41 -9.60 -12.33 -5.18
N ASN A 42 -8.78 -13.05 -5.94
CA ASN A 42 -8.99 -14.47 -6.18
C ASN A 42 -8.76 -15.34 -4.95
N GLU A 43 -8.12 -14.81 -3.92
CA GLU A 43 -7.94 -15.52 -2.64
C GLU A 43 -9.21 -15.55 -1.80
N SER A 44 -10.20 -14.73 -2.14
CA SER A 44 -11.48 -14.72 -1.43
C SER A 44 -12.49 -15.66 -2.10
N SER A 45 -12.79 -16.78 -1.46
CA SER A 45 -13.76 -17.74 -1.96
C SER A 45 -15.20 -17.21 -1.90
N ASN A 46 -15.45 -16.20 -1.08
CA ASN A 46 -16.78 -15.65 -0.84
C ASN A 46 -17.20 -14.54 -1.80
N LEU A 47 -16.28 -14.07 -2.65
CA LEU A 47 -16.60 -13.01 -3.60
C LEU A 47 -17.14 -13.56 -4.90
N PRO A 48 -18.21 -12.94 -5.47
CA PRO A 48 -18.67 -13.33 -6.81
C PRO A 48 -17.62 -12.96 -7.85
N LYS A 49 -17.66 -13.66 -8.98
CA LYS A 49 -16.69 -13.47 -10.07
C LYS A 49 -16.64 -12.03 -10.56
N SER A 50 -17.77 -11.33 -10.59
CA SER A 50 -17.86 -9.94 -11.02
C SER A 50 -17.00 -9.00 -10.17
N LEU A 51 -16.85 -9.30 -8.88
CA LEU A 51 -16.01 -8.49 -7.97
C LEU A 51 -14.55 -8.90 -8.00
N ARG A 52 -14.24 -10.13 -8.44
CA ARG A 52 -12.85 -10.59 -8.54
C ARG A 52 -12.08 -9.92 -9.68
N ASP A 53 -12.79 -9.38 -10.66
CA ASP A 53 -12.20 -8.74 -11.83
C ASP A 53 -11.98 -7.24 -11.65
N LEU A 54 -12.26 -6.69 -10.46
CA LEU A 54 -12.04 -5.29 -10.18
C LEU A 54 -10.54 -4.95 -10.13
N ASP A 55 -10.22 -3.72 -10.53
CA ASP A 55 -8.84 -3.24 -10.52
C ASP A 55 -8.38 -2.97 -9.09
N VAL A 56 -7.24 -3.54 -8.73
CA VAL A 56 -6.62 -3.39 -7.42
C VAL A 56 -5.22 -2.79 -7.60
N SER A 57 -4.95 -1.70 -6.88
CA SER A 57 -3.62 -1.13 -6.84
C SER A 57 -2.71 -2.01 -5.99
N LYS A 58 -1.59 -2.44 -6.56
CA LYS A 58 -0.67 -3.37 -5.89
C LYS A 58 0.64 -2.66 -5.58
N ILE A 59 1.18 -2.96 -4.42
CA ILE A 59 2.50 -2.52 -4.01
C ILE A 59 3.25 -3.75 -3.52
N LYS A 60 4.52 -3.85 -3.91
CA LYS A 60 5.35 -5.00 -3.55
C LYS A 60 6.66 -4.54 -2.97
N ILE A 61 7.22 -5.34 -2.06
CA ILE A 61 8.58 -5.13 -1.59
C ILE A 61 9.51 -5.60 -2.71
N HIS A 62 10.29 -4.65 -3.24
CA HIS A 62 11.27 -4.93 -4.28
C HIS A 62 12.60 -5.37 -3.67
N LYS A 63 13.04 -4.70 -2.62
CA LYS A 63 14.29 -5.02 -1.94
C LYS A 63 14.25 -4.53 -0.48
N ILE A 64 14.97 -5.25 0.39
CA ILE A 64 15.12 -4.89 1.80
C ILE A 64 16.60 -4.71 2.09
N PHE A 65 16.96 -3.58 2.67
CA PHE A 65 18.31 -3.30 3.13
C PHE A 65 18.32 -3.31 4.65
N ASN A 66 19.20 -4.11 5.23
CA ASN A 66 19.35 -4.21 6.69
C ASN A 66 20.54 -3.35 7.12
N SER A 67 20.36 -2.55 8.18
CA SER A 67 21.47 -1.83 8.79
C SER A 67 22.39 -2.81 9.50
N GLU A 68 23.69 -2.59 9.40
CA GLU A 68 24.69 -3.39 10.16
C GLU A 68 24.87 -2.87 11.59
N LEU A 69 24.41 -1.63 11.86
CA LEU A 69 24.62 -0.96 13.13
C LEU A 69 23.47 -1.13 14.12
N ASP A 70 22.26 -1.36 13.62
CA ASP A 70 21.05 -1.47 14.44
C ASP A 70 20.00 -2.32 13.72
N GLU A 71 18.76 -2.32 14.23
CA GLU A 71 17.65 -3.06 13.66
C GLU A 71 16.86 -2.27 12.61
N THR A 72 17.41 -1.16 12.13
CA THR A 72 16.77 -0.35 11.09
C THR A 72 16.75 -1.11 9.76
N LYS A 73 15.62 -1.12 9.10
CA LYS A 73 15.45 -1.72 7.77
C LYS A 73 14.93 -0.67 6.81
N LYS A 74 15.53 -0.63 5.63
CA LYS A 74 15.06 0.20 4.54
C LYS A 74 14.39 -0.67 3.50
N PHE A 75 13.16 -0.31 3.15
CA PHE A 75 12.39 -1.04 2.14
C PHE A 75 12.34 -0.25 0.85
N LEU A 76 12.54 -0.93 -0.25
CA LEU A 76 12.32 -0.38 -1.58
C LEU A 76 11.07 -1.07 -2.12
N PHE A 77 10.01 -0.27 -2.38
CA PHE A 77 8.75 -0.79 -2.88
C PHE A 77 8.60 -0.49 -4.36
N SER A 78 8.00 -1.42 -5.10
CA SER A 78 7.63 -1.19 -6.49
C SER A 78 6.13 -0.97 -6.61
N LEU A 79 5.73 0.01 -7.40
CA LEU A 79 4.35 0.36 -7.67
C LEU A 79 3.91 -0.22 -9.02
N ASP A 80 2.60 -0.24 -9.28
CA ASP A 80 2.04 -0.78 -10.53
C ASP A 80 2.55 -0.09 -11.78
N ASP A 81 2.89 1.19 -11.69
CA ASP A 81 3.38 1.97 -12.81
C ASP A 81 4.90 1.88 -13.02
N GLY A 82 5.56 1.02 -12.26
CA GLY A 82 7.01 0.84 -12.36
C GLY A 82 7.84 1.80 -11.52
N ASN A 83 7.22 2.76 -10.85
CA ASN A 83 7.94 3.66 -9.96
C ASN A 83 8.37 2.93 -8.70
N LEU A 84 9.50 3.37 -8.13
CA LEU A 84 10.03 2.84 -6.88
C LEU A 84 9.95 3.93 -5.80
N ILE A 85 9.60 3.51 -4.59
CA ILE A 85 9.56 4.39 -3.41
C ILE A 85 10.26 3.72 -2.25
N GLU A 86 10.69 4.51 -1.30
CA GLU A 86 11.43 4.03 -0.14
C GLU A 86 10.62 4.20 1.14
N GLY A 87 10.82 3.26 2.08
CA GLY A 87 10.30 3.35 3.42
C GLY A 87 11.34 2.86 4.41
N VAL A 88 11.25 3.28 5.64
CA VAL A 88 12.20 2.89 6.68
C VAL A 88 11.44 2.39 7.91
N LEU A 89 11.84 1.24 8.42
CA LEU A 89 11.33 0.69 9.67
C LEU A 89 12.43 0.81 10.73
N MET A 90 12.13 1.52 11.81
CA MET A 90 13.06 1.76 12.90
C MET A 90 12.53 1.13 14.17
N LYS A 91 13.45 0.56 14.98
CA LYS A 91 13.07 0.01 16.28
C LYS A 91 13.55 0.94 17.39
N TYR A 92 12.63 1.27 18.29
CA TYR A 92 12.89 2.07 19.48
C TYR A 92 12.48 1.29 20.72
N LYS A 93 12.80 1.83 21.90
CA LYS A 93 12.43 1.21 23.18
C LYS A 93 10.93 1.04 23.34
N TYR A 94 10.14 1.97 22.78
CA TYR A 94 8.68 1.94 22.85
C TYR A 94 8.03 1.09 21.76
N GLY A 95 8.80 0.57 20.80
CA GLY A 95 8.30 -0.23 19.70
C GLY A 95 8.88 0.18 18.36
N TYR A 96 8.13 -0.06 17.28
CA TYR A 96 8.59 0.24 15.94
C TYR A 96 7.96 1.53 15.43
N ALA A 97 8.74 2.29 14.66
CA ALA A 97 8.26 3.45 13.91
C ALA A 97 8.56 3.21 12.43
N GLN A 98 7.62 3.57 11.59
CA GLN A 98 7.78 3.43 10.15
C GLN A 98 7.65 4.78 9.46
N CYS A 99 8.65 5.12 8.64
CA CYS A 99 8.59 6.27 7.77
C CYS A 99 8.10 5.80 6.41
N ILE A 100 7.03 6.39 5.90
CA ILE A 100 6.47 6.05 4.59
C ILE A 100 6.61 7.21 3.62
N SER A 101 6.64 6.89 2.33
CA SER A 101 6.60 7.89 1.28
C SER A 101 5.15 8.29 1.01
N THR A 102 4.92 9.55 0.71
CA THR A 102 3.60 10.07 0.33
C THR A 102 3.56 10.56 -1.10
N GLN A 103 4.71 10.59 -1.76
CA GLN A 103 4.84 11.00 -3.15
C GLN A 103 6.01 10.28 -3.80
N VAL A 104 5.96 10.14 -5.13
CA VAL A 104 7.08 9.63 -5.91
C VAL A 104 7.96 10.84 -6.25
N GLY A 105 9.21 10.82 -5.77
CA GLY A 105 10.08 11.97 -5.85
C GLY A 105 9.72 13.02 -4.79
N CYS A 106 10.34 14.18 -4.86
CA CYS A 106 10.11 15.24 -3.88
C CYS A 106 10.51 16.59 -4.47
N ARG A 107 9.70 17.62 -4.21
CA ARG A 107 9.98 19.01 -4.66
C ARG A 107 11.01 19.74 -3.82
N MET A 108 11.31 19.25 -2.63
CA MET A 108 12.13 19.95 -1.67
C MET A 108 13.59 20.10 -2.07
N ASN A 109 14.05 19.27 -2.99
CA ASN A 109 15.41 19.31 -3.54
C ASN A 109 16.51 19.33 -2.47
N CYS A 110 16.32 18.54 -1.43
CA CYS A 110 17.32 18.38 -0.37
C CYS A 110 18.50 17.57 -0.90
N SER A 111 19.72 18.10 -0.80
CA SER A 111 20.91 17.46 -1.34
C SER A 111 21.22 16.10 -0.72
N PHE A 112 20.76 15.87 0.50
CA PHE A 112 20.99 14.61 1.23
C PHE A 112 19.91 13.55 1.00
N CYS A 113 18.84 13.87 0.27
CA CYS A 113 17.71 12.95 0.07
C CYS A 113 17.66 12.47 -1.38
N ALA A 114 17.80 11.15 -1.58
CA ALA A 114 17.77 10.54 -2.92
C ALA A 114 16.43 10.75 -3.63
N SER A 115 15.34 10.86 -2.87
CA SER A 115 13.99 11.05 -3.41
C SER A 115 13.82 12.36 -4.17
N THR A 116 14.69 13.35 -3.94
CA THR A 116 14.58 14.68 -4.57
C THR A 116 15.34 14.80 -5.90
N LYS A 117 16.21 13.84 -6.23
CA LYS A 117 17.10 13.94 -7.40
C LYS A 117 16.37 14.11 -8.72
N LYS A 118 15.20 13.52 -8.87
CA LYS A 118 14.38 13.60 -10.09
C LYS A 118 13.20 14.56 -9.95
N GLY A 119 13.12 15.29 -8.84
CA GLY A 119 11.96 16.12 -8.55
C GLY A 119 10.71 15.30 -8.25
N LEU A 120 9.57 15.97 -8.18
CA LEU A 120 8.28 15.31 -7.93
C LEU A 120 7.76 14.68 -9.20
N VAL A 121 7.49 13.36 -9.16
CA VAL A 121 6.85 12.64 -10.27
C VAL A 121 5.33 12.68 -10.10
N ARG A 122 4.82 12.24 -8.93
CA ARG A 122 3.40 12.28 -8.59
C ARG A 122 3.18 12.05 -7.11
N ASN A 123 1.99 12.39 -6.62
CA ASN A 123 1.56 12.04 -5.29
C ASN A 123 1.13 10.57 -5.27
N LEU A 124 1.27 9.93 -4.11
CA LEU A 124 0.81 8.56 -3.94
C LEU A 124 -0.70 8.52 -3.66
N ARG A 125 -1.34 7.44 -4.09
CA ARG A 125 -2.73 7.17 -3.79
C ARG A 125 -2.86 6.55 -2.38
N PRO A 126 -4.04 6.64 -1.74
CA PRO A 126 -4.24 6.06 -0.41
C PRO A 126 -3.80 4.61 -0.26
N SER A 127 -4.12 3.76 -1.23
CA SER A 127 -3.72 2.34 -1.20
C SER A 127 -2.21 2.14 -1.24
N GLU A 128 -1.51 3.05 -1.92
CA GLU A 128 -0.04 2.99 -2.01
C GLU A 128 0.61 3.42 -0.70
N MET A 129 0.01 4.37 0.01
CA MET A 129 0.49 4.78 1.33
C MET A 129 0.23 3.71 2.38
N LEU A 130 -1.00 3.22 2.47
CA LEU A 130 -1.38 2.17 3.41
C LEU A 130 -0.67 0.85 3.09
N GLY A 131 -0.49 0.56 1.80
CA GLY A 131 0.17 -0.65 1.36
C GLY A 131 1.60 -0.78 1.84
N GLN A 132 2.30 0.33 2.01
CA GLN A 132 3.65 0.32 2.59
C GLN A 132 3.62 -0.26 4.01
N ILE A 133 2.64 0.15 4.81
CA ILE A 133 2.48 -0.32 6.18
C ILE A 133 2.07 -1.79 6.18
N TYR A 134 1.11 -2.17 5.36
CA TYR A 134 0.59 -3.54 5.31
C TYR A 134 1.65 -4.53 4.85
N GLN A 135 2.45 -4.17 3.84
CA GLN A 135 3.52 -5.05 3.35
C GLN A 135 4.60 -5.28 4.40
N VAL A 136 4.95 -4.25 5.17
CA VAL A 136 5.93 -4.37 6.24
C VAL A 136 5.39 -5.26 7.36
N GLU A 137 4.12 -5.12 7.75
CA GLU A 137 3.49 -5.97 8.76
C GLU A 137 3.44 -7.43 8.34
N ILE A 138 3.05 -7.70 7.10
CA ILE A 138 3.01 -9.05 6.55
C ILE A 138 4.41 -9.66 6.53
N GLY A 139 5.41 -8.90 6.10
CA GLY A 139 6.80 -9.34 6.09
C GLY A 139 7.33 -9.67 7.47
N ARG A 140 6.94 -8.91 8.49
CA ARG A 140 7.34 -9.15 9.88
C ARG A 140 6.74 -10.43 10.45
N ALA A 141 5.53 -10.77 10.03
CA ALA A 141 4.85 -11.98 10.51
C ALA A 141 5.53 -13.27 10.04
N HIS A 142 6.37 -13.18 9.01
CA HIS A 142 7.07 -14.33 8.43
C HIS A 142 8.56 -14.37 8.76
N VAL A 143 9.02 -13.50 9.64
CA VAL A 143 10.44 -13.43 10.04
C VAL A 143 10.70 -14.20 11.33
#